data_f009dfb392c98a7c79ac9f884a10579a
#
_entry.id   f009dfb392c98a7c79ac9f884a10579a
#
_cell.length_a   1.000
_cell.length_b   1.000
_cell.length_c   1.000
_cell.angle_alpha   90.00
_cell.angle_beta   90.00
_cell.angle_gamma   90.00
#
_symmetry.space_group_name_H-M   'P 1'
#
loop_
_entity.id
_entity.type
_entity.pdbx_description
1 polymer ?
#
loop_
_entity_poly.entity_id
_entity_poly.type
_entity_poly.pdbx_seq_one_letter_code
_entity_poly.pdbx_strand_id
1 'polypeptide(L)'
;ATQAAYIYGTKAEPIHEVFLNYAGGAITNAAESSYNYAQNVAGDASRLYAGVHIARIGNRNWEELDYVNNINLICWGEHTSNQLYSHTTGSTDAQWQTNYQTMQENFFSGGNGNPAKLPTGDADEASYGDLLQSFPGIAKWMPERSTVSRTFLTNFNVGNGEYYYDKGVQTTVGGWYNMSAQDVVPTYRWLIYEAGTTTVNNLLKASFTHEDAYVGGSCLKLNGPAVGNGADVVLYKTGISATAQTKAKIAVKALSGDAELSLLVRAGNEWKTYAINPIGSSWSEVELNLNDLAGKKIERIGFRVKGTANLLVGKLEVNNGETIQPASIKEFVSAESVSETDNDVTLKLYWTVDGQVDEYGRSFNDDNKIDHFEIFMKKNGQAVEVGRTSQWATIVSHLPLSAGQSMEVGVRSVSTDLKTASNIVWRTVQKGNADEVINPADTTGQGPHYQVNFNKRAPHEREDRYVM
;
A
#
# COMPACT_ATOMS: atom_id res chain seq x y z
N ALA A 1 13.58 -34.88 -14.98
CA ALA A 1 14.47 -35.06 -13.82
C ALA A 1 15.82 -34.35 -14.01
N THR A 2 16.44 -34.42 -15.21
CA THR A 2 17.73 -33.81 -15.47
C THR A 2 17.72 -32.28 -15.51
N GLN A 3 16.64 -31.66 -16.00
CA GLN A 3 16.54 -30.20 -16.03
C GLN A 3 16.33 -29.59 -14.63
N ALA A 4 15.59 -30.26 -13.77
CA ALA A 4 15.37 -29.78 -12.43
C ALA A 4 16.65 -29.76 -11.58
N ALA A 5 17.60 -30.71 -11.81
CA ALA A 5 18.89 -30.73 -11.12
C ALA A 5 19.76 -29.50 -11.47
N TYR A 6 19.69 -29.01 -12.72
CA TYR A 6 20.41 -27.80 -13.12
C TYR A 6 19.84 -26.54 -12.49
N ILE A 7 18.55 -26.55 -12.18
CA ILE A 7 17.82 -25.38 -11.66
C ILE A 7 17.90 -25.34 -10.13
N TYR A 8 17.75 -26.49 -9.45
CA TYR A 8 17.70 -26.58 -8.00
C TYR A 8 19.02 -26.92 -7.31
N GLY A 9 19.96 -27.50 -8.06
CA GLY A 9 21.14 -28.07 -7.48
C GLY A 9 20.83 -29.30 -6.61
N THR A 10 21.71 -29.59 -5.71
CA THR A 10 21.62 -30.70 -4.74
C THR A 10 21.57 -30.15 -3.32
N LYS A 11 21.30 -31.01 -2.33
CA LYS A 11 21.38 -30.64 -0.92
C LYS A 11 22.80 -30.17 -0.52
N ALA A 12 23.83 -30.71 -1.16
CA ALA A 12 25.24 -30.34 -0.90
C ALA A 12 25.65 -29.04 -1.62
N GLU A 13 25.07 -28.79 -2.80
CA GLU A 13 25.31 -27.60 -3.60
C GLU A 13 23.98 -27.00 -4.06
N PRO A 14 23.25 -26.33 -3.16
CA PRO A 14 21.98 -25.71 -3.50
C PRO A 14 22.22 -24.52 -4.41
N ILE A 15 21.49 -24.48 -5.53
CA ILE A 15 21.41 -23.28 -6.36
C ILE A 15 20.50 -22.27 -5.67
N HIS A 16 20.60 -21.01 -6.09
CA HIS A 16 19.79 -19.89 -5.60
C HIS A 16 18.29 -20.14 -5.79
N GLU A 17 17.51 -19.14 -5.70
CA GLU A 17 16.05 -19.18 -5.81
C GLU A 17 15.59 -19.53 -7.23
N VAL A 18 14.47 -20.22 -7.33
CA VAL A 18 13.87 -20.61 -8.62
C VAL A 18 12.49 -20.02 -8.74
N PHE A 19 12.29 -19.25 -9.80
CA PHE A 19 11.02 -18.70 -10.17
C PHE A 19 10.36 -19.59 -11.24
N LEU A 20 9.20 -20.18 -10.92
CA LEU A 20 8.38 -20.93 -11.87
C LEU A 20 7.65 -19.95 -12.76
N ASN A 21 8.07 -19.86 -13.99
CA ASN A 21 7.53 -18.95 -14.96
C ASN A 21 6.07 -19.32 -15.32
N TYR A 22 5.20 -18.36 -15.22
CA TYR A 22 3.79 -18.40 -15.62
C TYR A 22 3.59 -18.34 -17.15
N ALA A 23 4.66 -18.30 -17.97
CA ALA A 23 4.57 -18.27 -19.42
C ALA A 23 3.86 -19.52 -19.95
N GLY A 24 2.87 -19.31 -20.81
CA GLY A 24 2.06 -20.38 -21.38
C GLY A 24 0.83 -20.76 -20.58
N GLY A 25 0.64 -20.15 -19.46
CA GLY A 25 -0.65 -20.24 -18.79
C GLY A 25 -0.86 -21.38 -17.85
N ALA A 26 0.09 -22.20 -17.61
CA ALA A 26 -0.12 -23.36 -16.77
C ALA A 26 0.87 -23.36 -15.62
N ILE A 27 0.41 -23.01 -14.44
CA ILE A 27 0.96 -23.61 -13.22
C ILE A 27 0.30 -25.01 -13.10
N THR A 28 0.23 -25.72 -14.19
CA THR A 28 -0.20 -27.12 -14.23
C THR A 28 0.94 -27.95 -13.71
N ASN A 29 0.69 -29.00 -13.01
CA ASN A 29 1.63 -30.04 -12.58
C ASN A 29 3.08 -29.61 -12.32
N ALA A 30 3.48 -28.41 -12.80
CA ALA A 30 4.81 -27.86 -12.68
C ALA A 30 5.10 -27.42 -11.25
N ALA A 31 4.11 -26.87 -10.54
CA ALA A 31 4.26 -26.45 -9.15
C ALA A 31 4.42 -27.68 -8.25
N GLU A 32 3.55 -28.70 -8.43
CA GLU A 32 3.63 -29.96 -7.71
C GLU A 32 4.94 -30.70 -8.00
N SER A 33 5.27 -30.89 -9.27
CA SER A 33 6.49 -31.58 -9.68
C SER A 33 7.75 -30.88 -9.17
N SER A 34 7.77 -29.56 -9.22
CA SER A 34 8.89 -28.75 -8.72
C SER A 34 9.00 -28.80 -7.21
N TYR A 35 7.88 -28.70 -6.50
CA TYR A 35 7.82 -28.85 -5.05
C TYR A 35 8.35 -30.22 -4.62
N ASN A 36 7.82 -31.29 -5.22
CA ASN A 36 8.23 -32.67 -4.92
C ASN A 36 9.71 -32.88 -5.21
N TYR A 37 10.24 -32.32 -6.30
CA TYR A 37 11.65 -32.38 -6.58
C TYR A 37 12.48 -31.61 -5.55
N ALA A 38 12.11 -30.38 -5.23
CA ALA A 38 12.81 -29.55 -4.25
C ALA A 38 12.87 -30.24 -2.88
N GLN A 39 11.75 -30.81 -2.42
CA GLN A 39 11.71 -31.55 -1.14
C GLN A 39 12.53 -32.84 -1.16
N ASN A 40 12.39 -33.64 -2.21
CA ASN A 40 12.99 -34.97 -2.26
C ASN A 40 14.48 -34.96 -2.62
N VAL A 41 14.93 -34.01 -3.42
CA VAL A 41 16.30 -33.95 -3.92
C VAL A 41 17.11 -32.87 -3.23
N ALA A 42 16.58 -31.64 -3.14
CA ALA A 42 17.25 -30.54 -2.46
C ALA A 42 16.96 -30.49 -0.96
N GLY A 43 15.91 -31.16 -0.51
CA GLY A 43 15.49 -31.20 0.90
C GLY A 43 14.85 -29.91 1.41
N ASP A 44 14.61 -28.95 0.52
CA ASP A 44 14.06 -27.63 0.86
C ASP A 44 13.35 -27.01 -0.34
N ALA A 45 12.06 -26.69 -0.19
CA ALA A 45 11.27 -25.96 -1.19
C ALA A 45 11.13 -24.46 -0.89
N SER A 46 11.79 -23.94 0.16
CA SER A 46 11.67 -22.52 0.56
C SER A 46 12.25 -21.55 -0.49
N ARG A 47 13.02 -22.06 -1.44
CA ARG A 47 13.62 -21.29 -2.55
C ARG A 47 12.82 -21.36 -3.84
N LEU A 48 11.65 -21.96 -3.78
CA LEU A 48 10.75 -22.10 -4.93
C LEU A 48 9.68 -21.02 -4.90
N TYR A 49 9.53 -20.32 -6.00
CA TYR A 49 8.55 -19.26 -6.17
C TYR A 49 7.64 -19.58 -7.35
N ALA A 50 6.33 -19.55 -7.14
CA ALA A 50 5.35 -19.64 -8.21
C ALA A 50 4.92 -18.26 -8.67
N GLY A 51 5.05 -17.98 -9.95
CA GLY A 51 4.55 -16.75 -10.56
C GLY A 51 3.07 -16.89 -10.91
N VAL A 52 2.25 -15.98 -10.41
CA VAL A 52 0.85 -15.84 -10.80
C VAL A 52 0.68 -14.61 -11.67
N HIS A 53 0.24 -14.83 -12.90
CA HIS A 53 -0.03 -13.77 -13.85
C HIS A 53 -1.53 -13.46 -13.84
N ILE A 54 -1.89 -12.33 -13.30
CA ILE A 54 -3.28 -11.93 -13.07
C ILE A 54 -4.09 -11.87 -14.37
N ALA A 55 -3.49 -11.41 -15.44
CA ALA A 55 -4.10 -11.30 -16.75
C ALA A 55 -4.53 -12.62 -17.40
N ARG A 56 -4.05 -13.73 -16.90
CA ARG A 56 -4.33 -15.05 -17.46
C ARG A 56 -5.04 -15.98 -16.49
N ILE A 57 -5.66 -15.39 -15.50
CA ILE A 57 -6.39 -16.08 -14.44
C ILE A 57 -7.56 -16.91 -14.98
N GLY A 58 -8.12 -16.52 -16.14
CA GLY A 58 -9.36 -17.05 -16.65
C GLY A 58 -9.41 -18.48 -17.14
N ASN A 59 -8.31 -19.14 -17.44
CA ASN A 59 -8.29 -20.45 -18.06
C ASN A 59 -7.68 -21.52 -17.16
N ARG A 60 -8.00 -21.52 -15.84
CA ARG A 60 -7.11 -22.20 -14.94
C ARG A 60 -7.79 -23.06 -13.89
N ASN A 61 -7.20 -24.22 -13.69
CA ASN A 61 -7.42 -25.02 -12.51
C ASN A 61 -6.82 -24.30 -11.30
N TRP A 62 -7.63 -23.52 -10.61
CA TRP A 62 -7.25 -22.87 -9.36
C TRP A 62 -6.78 -23.85 -8.29
N GLU A 63 -7.23 -25.11 -8.37
CA GLU A 63 -6.83 -26.20 -7.49
C GLU A 63 -5.33 -26.44 -7.50
N GLU A 64 -4.66 -26.19 -8.61
CA GLU A 64 -3.21 -26.32 -8.69
C GLU A 64 -2.46 -25.24 -7.90
N LEU A 65 -3.07 -24.10 -7.65
CA LEU A 65 -2.52 -23.08 -6.77
C LEU A 65 -2.54 -23.52 -5.30
N ASP A 66 -3.23 -24.60 -4.94
CA ASP A 66 -3.20 -25.12 -3.58
C ASP A 66 -1.78 -25.59 -3.19
N TYR A 67 -0.93 -25.93 -4.16
CA TYR A 67 0.49 -26.18 -3.91
C TYR A 67 1.28 -24.92 -3.53
N VAL A 68 0.74 -23.74 -3.81
CA VAL A 68 1.34 -22.46 -3.40
C VAL A 68 1.44 -22.32 -1.88
N ASN A 69 0.62 -23.00 -1.12
CA ASN A 69 0.74 -23.06 0.34
C ASN A 69 2.07 -23.66 0.82
N ASN A 70 2.74 -24.41 -0.04
CA ASN A 70 3.99 -25.10 0.25
C ASN A 70 5.23 -24.45 -0.39
N ILE A 71 5.02 -23.42 -1.23
CA ILE A 71 6.03 -22.65 -1.92
C ILE A 71 5.73 -21.17 -1.82
N ASN A 72 6.69 -20.32 -2.17
CA ASN A 72 6.45 -18.89 -2.17
C ASN A 72 5.60 -18.48 -3.39
N LEU A 73 4.85 -17.39 -3.23
CA LEU A 73 4.01 -16.82 -4.28
C LEU A 73 4.54 -15.46 -4.69
N ILE A 74 4.71 -15.26 -5.99
CA ILE A 74 4.98 -13.96 -6.59
C ILE A 74 3.83 -13.61 -7.52
N CYS A 75 3.19 -12.49 -7.26
CA CYS A 75 2.19 -11.92 -8.14
C CYS A 75 2.85 -10.90 -9.07
N TRP A 76 2.79 -11.14 -10.37
CA TRP A 76 3.30 -10.20 -11.35
C TRP A 76 2.22 -9.22 -11.79
N GLY A 77 2.45 -7.92 -11.56
CA GLY A 77 1.46 -6.87 -11.74
C GLY A 77 1.49 -6.12 -13.08
N GLU A 78 2.54 -6.24 -13.89
CA GLU A 78 2.72 -5.42 -15.08
C GLU A 78 1.57 -5.54 -16.08
N HIS A 79 1.23 -6.75 -16.45
CA HIS A 79 0.09 -6.97 -17.34
C HIS A 79 -1.26 -6.76 -16.66
N THR A 80 -1.29 -6.83 -15.36
CA THR A 80 -2.49 -6.63 -14.57
C THR A 80 -2.94 -5.18 -14.61
N SER A 81 -2.03 -4.24 -14.40
CA SER A 81 -2.39 -2.84 -14.45
C SER A 81 -2.97 -2.46 -15.82
N ASN A 82 -2.38 -2.93 -16.92
CA ASN A 82 -2.92 -2.71 -18.25
C ASN A 82 -4.27 -3.38 -18.48
N GLN A 83 -4.48 -4.59 -17.99
CA GLN A 83 -5.75 -5.29 -18.19
C GLN A 83 -6.83 -4.79 -17.25
N LEU A 84 -6.52 -4.55 -15.99
CA LEU A 84 -7.44 -3.88 -15.08
C LEU A 84 -7.83 -2.50 -15.63
N TYR A 85 -6.85 -1.75 -16.16
CA TYR A 85 -7.09 -0.47 -16.78
C TYR A 85 -8.02 -0.58 -18.00
N SER A 86 -7.76 -1.51 -18.91
CA SER A 86 -8.56 -1.69 -20.13
C SER A 86 -9.99 -2.18 -19.87
N HIS A 87 -10.21 -2.84 -18.74
CA HIS A 87 -11.53 -3.33 -18.33
C HIS A 87 -12.22 -2.46 -17.30
N THR A 88 -11.53 -1.44 -16.78
CA THR A 88 -12.14 -0.46 -15.90
C THR A 88 -12.86 0.59 -16.74
N THR A 89 -14.10 0.85 -16.43
CA THR A 89 -14.94 1.86 -17.10
C THR A 89 -15.40 2.91 -16.11
N GLY A 90 -15.52 4.13 -16.58
CA GLY A 90 -16.05 5.23 -15.79
C GLY A 90 -16.24 6.46 -16.68
N SER A 91 -17.31 7.23 -16.47
CA SER A 91 -17.59 8.47 -17.20
C SER A 91 -16.90 9.69 -16.58
N THR A 92 -16.45 9.55 -15.34
CA THR A 92 -15.68 10.54 -14.60
C THR A 92 -14.45 9.92 -13.97
N ASP A 93 -13.45 10.73 -13.62
CA ASP A 93 -12.25 10.24 -12.95
C ASP A 93 -12.55 9.56 -11.62
N ALA A 94 -13.51 10.10 -10.86
CA ALA A 94 -13.95 9.51 -9.61
C ALA A 94 -14.53 8.12 -9.79
N GLN A 95 -15.40 7.94 -10.78
CA GLN A 95 -15.95 6.62 -11.12
C GLN A 95 -14.85 5.67 -11.57
N TRP A 96 -13.92 6.16 -12.38
CA TRP A 96 -12.81 5.35 -12.85
C TRP A 96 -11.92 4.88 -11.70
N GLN A 97 -11.54 5.77 -10.78
CA GLN A 97 -10.77 5.44 -9.58
C GLN A 97 -11.50 4.40 -8.72
N THR A 98 -12.79 4.62 -8.45
CA THR A 98 -13.60 3.72 -7.63
C THR A 98 -13.73 2.34 -8.27
N ASN A 99 -13.96 2.26 -9.58
CA ASN A 99 -14.08 1.00 -10.29
C ASN A 99 -12.75 0.25 -10.34
N TYR A 100 -11.65 0.95 -10.58
CA TYR A 100 -10.31 0.37 -10.53
C TYR A 100 -9.97 -0.17 -9.15
N GLN A 101 -10.28 0.58 -8.11
CA GLN A 101 -10.13 0.17 -6.72
C GLN A 101 -10.95 -1.10 -6.42
N THR A 102 -12.19 -1.14 -6.84
CA THR A 102 -13.07 -2.31 -6.67
C THR A 102 -12.51 -3.55 -7.37
N MET A 103 -11.96 -3.39 -8.57
CA MET A 103 -11.32 -4.51 -9.27
C MET A 103 -10.08 -5.02 -8.53
N GLN A 104 -9.28 -4.14 -7.96
CA GLN A 104 -8.15 -4.55 -7.12
C GLN A 104 -8.60 -5.28 -5.85
N GLU A 105 -9.65 -4.78 -5.19
CA GLU A 105 -10.23 -5.43 -4.02
C GLU A 105 -10.73 -6.84 -4.35
N ASN A 106 -11.44 -6.98 -5.45
CA ASN A 106 -11.92 -8.27 -5.93
C ASN A 106 -10.79 -9.23 -6.28
N PHE A 107 -9.70 -8.73 -6.83
CA PHE A 107 -8.52 -9.54 -7.09
C PHE A 107 -7.92 -10.11 -5.80
N PHE A 108 -7.83 -9.32 -4.73
CA PHE A 108 -7.30 -9.80 -3.46
C PHE A 108 -8.29 -10.64 -2.66
N SER A 109 -9.55 -10.22 -2.58
CA SER A 109 -10.56 -10.83 -1.72
C SER A 109 -11.52 -11.78 -2.42
N GLY A 110 -11.40 -11.91 -3.75
CA GLY A 110 -12.43 -12.52 -4.57
C GLY A 110 -13.67 -11.63 -4.71
N GLY A 111 -14.57 -11.97 -5.62
CA GLY A 111 -15.78 -11.18 -5.86
C GLY A 111 -16.75 -11.06 -4.68
N ASN A 112 -16.43 -11.67 -3.54
CA ASN A 112 -17.25 -11.64 -2.33
C ASN A 112 -16.94 -10.45 -1.40
N GLY A 113 -15.84 -9.72 -1.62
CA GLY A 113 -15.40 -8.64 -0.73
C GLY A 113 -15.05 -9.08 0.71
N ASN A 114 -14.95 -10.39 0.96
CA ASN A 114 -14.57 -10.96 2.23
C ASN A 114 -13.70 -12.21 2.01
N PRO A 115 -12.39 -12.13 2.22
CA PRO A 115 -11.46 -13.24 1.99
C PRO A 115 -11.75 -14.49 2.87
N ALA A 116 -12.48 -14.32 3.96
CA ALA A 116 -12.91 -15.45 4.78
C ALA A 116 -13.98 -16.31 4.08
N LYS A 117 -14.69 -15.73 3.11
CA LYS A 117 -15.70 -16.41 2.33
C LYS A 117 -15.10 -16.90 1.02
N LEU A 118 -14.93 -18.21 0.90
CA LEU A 118 -14.53 -18.81 -0.38
C LEU A 118 -15.69 -18.73 -1.38
N PRO A 119 -15.44 -18.37 -2.64
CA PRO A 119 -16.46 -18.42 -3.66
C PRO A 119 -16.91 -19.85 -3.90
N THR A 120 -18.20 -20.01 -4.19
CA THR A 120 -18.81 -21.27 -4.59
C THR A 120 -19.16 -21.16 -6.07
N GLY A 121 -18.47 -21.88 -6.93
CA GLY A 121 -18.76 -21.92 -8.36
C GLY A 121 -17.51 -22.13 -9.20
N ASP A 122 -17.73 -22.68 -10.37
CA ASP A 122 -16.70 -22.84 -11.39
C ASP A 122 -16.43 -21.49 -12.09
N ALA A 123 -15.16 -21.24 -12.39
CA ALA A 123 -14.75 -20.09 -13.17
C ALA A 123 -15.20 -20.28 -14.63
N ASP A 124 -16.24 -19.57 -15.02
CA ASP A 124 -16.62 -19.53 -16.42
C ASP A 124 -15.99 -18.31 -17.11
N GLU A 125 -15.43 -18.49 -18.29
CA GLU A 125 -14.42 -17.62 -18.92
C GLU A 125 -15.01 -16.45 -19.71
N ALA A 126 -16.25 -16.11 -19.54
CA ALA A 126 -16.95 -15.27 -20.49
C ALA A 126 -16.44 -13.82 -20.58
N SER A 127 -15.92 -13.25 -19.49
CA SER A 127 -15.28 -11.93 -19.49
C SER A 127 -14.30 -11.76 -18.32
N TYR A 128 -13.37 -10.82 -18.44
CA TYR A 128 -12.42 -10.52 -17.38
C TYR A 128 -13.10 -10.06 -16.08
N GLY A 129 -14.21 -9.35 -16.19
CA GLY A 129 -15.04 -8.96 -15.04
C GLY A 129 -15.71 -10.17 -14.38
N ASP A 130 -16.19 -11.13 -15.16
CA ASP A 130 -16.81 -12.36 -14.68
C ASP A 130 -15.79 -13.30 -14.05
N LEU A 131 -14.55 -13.30 -14.56
CA LEU A 131 -13.45 -14.05 -13.97
C LEU A 131 -13.12 -13.62 -12.56
N LEU A 132 -13.11 -12.31 -12.30
CA LEU A 132 -12.89 -11.79 -10.96
C LEU A 132 -14.03 -12.14 -10.02
N GLN A 133 -15.24 -12.38 -10.53
CA GLN A 133 -16.38 -12.82 -9.70
C GLN A 133 -16.27 -14.25 -9.26
N SER A 134 -15.71 -15.13 -10.08
CA SER A 134 -15.49 -16.53 -9.76
C SER A 134 -14.13 -16.83 -9.15
N PHE A 135 -13.18 -15.92 -9.28
CA PHE A 135 -11.84 -16.03 -8.71
C PHE A 135 -11.89 -15.95 -7.18
N PRO A 136 -11.30 -16.91 -6.45
CA PRO A 136 -11.39 -16.95 -4.99
C PRO A 136 -10.61 -15.84 -4.30
N GLY A 137 -9.85 -15.04 -5.03
CA GLY A 137 -8.96 -14.03 -4.51
C GLY A 137 -7.60 -14.59 -4.06
N ILE A 138 -6.56 -13.80 -4.19
CA ILE A 138 -5.20 -14.18 -3.77
C ILE A 138 -5.17 -14.49 -2.25
N ALA A 139 -6.03 -13.87 -1.47
CA ALA A 139 -6.12 -14.10 -0.03
C ALA A 139 -6.49 -15.54 0.35
N LYS A 140 -7.02 -16.36 -0.57
CA LYS A 140 -7.19 -17.80 -0.36
C LYS A 140 -5.86 -18.49 -0.06
N TRP A 141 -4.81 -18.15 -0.82
CA TRP A 141 -3.48 -18.79 -0.70
C TRP A 141 -2.52 -17.99 0.15
N MET A 142 -2.72 -16.69 0.24
CA MET A 142 -1.97 -15.81 1.13
C MET A 142 -2.87 -15.29 2.24
N PRO A 143 -3.26 -16.15 3.18
CA PRO A 143 -4.28 -15.82 4.17
C PRO A 143 -3.81 -14.75 5.18
N GLU A 144 -2.56 -14.46 5.27
CA GLU A 144 -2.05 -13.46 6.21
C GLU A 144 -1.11 -12.45 5.56
N ARG A 145 -1.29 -11.20 5.96
CA ARG A 145 -0.36 -10.12 5.65
C ARG A 145 0.93 -10.25 6.44
N SER A 146 1.91 -9.46 6.00
CA SER A 146 3.06 -9.15 6.83
C SER A 146 2.61 -8.58 8.17
N THR A 147 3.30 -8.95 9.22
CA THR A 147 3.02 -8.46 10.56
C THR A 147 3.48 -7.01 10.69
N VAL A 148 2.58 -6.14 11.14
CA VAL A 148 2.96 -4.80 11.58
C VAL A 148 3.55 -4.92 12.97
N SER A 149 4.86 -4.91 13.09
CA SER A 149 5.58 -5.23 14.32
C SER A 149 5.78 -4.04 15.26
N ARG A 150 5.39 -2.86 14.85
CA ARG A 150 5.56 -1.59 15.56
C ARG A 150 4.25 -0.82 15.68
N THR A 151 4.25 0.21 16.53
CA THR A 151 3.20 1.24 16.53
C THR A 151 3.10 1.87 15.13
N PHE A 152 1.88 2.22 14.71
CA PHE A 152 1.63 2.73 13.37
C PHE A 152 0.44 3.67 13.33
N LEU A 153 0.37 4.44 12.26
CA LEU A 153 -0.77 5.24 11.88
C LEU A 153 -1.17 4.86 10.44
N THR A 154 -2.47 4.79 10.21
CA THR A 154 -3.06 4.70 8.88
C THR A 154 -4.27 5.62 8.81
N ASN A 155 -4.42 6.35 7.71
CA ASN A 155 -5.65 7.05 7.37
C ASN A 155 -6.46 6.25 6.33
N PHE A 156 -6.05 5.01 6.07
CA PHE A 156 -6.61 4.16 5.01
C PHE A 156 -6.51 4.81 3.62
N ASN A 157 -5.48 5.63 3.44
CA ASN A 157 -5.22 6.31 2.19
C ASN A 157 -4.55 5.36 1.19
N VAL A 158 -5.17 5.14 0.04
CA VAL A 158 -4.65 4.26 -1.02
C VAL A 158 -3.73 4.99 -2.03
N GLY A 159 -3.41 6.25 -1.77
CA GLY A 159 -2.49 7.05 -2.59
C GLY A 159 -3.12 7.70 -3.81
N ASN A 160 -4.43 7.80 -3.84
CA ASN A 160 -5.19 8.55 -4.86
C ASN A 160 -6.52 9.01 -4.30
N GLY A 161 -7.19 9.91 -5.00
CA GLY A 161 -8.49 10.43 -4.61
C GLY A 161 -9.08 11.38 -5.62
N GLU A 162 -10.37 11.62 -5.53
CA GLU A 162 -11.05 12.70 -6.25
C GLU A 162 -10.65 14.06 -5.69
N TYR A 163 -10.46 14.11 -4.37
CA TYR A 163 -9.98 15.27 -3.62
C TYR A 163 -8.97 14.83 -2.58
N TYR A 164 -8.16 15.77 -2.12
CA TYR A 164 -7.33 15.57 -0.93
C TYR A 164 -8.01 16.24 0.26
N TYR A 165 -8.05 15.54 1.38
CA TYR A 165 -8.63 16.00 2.63
C TYR A 165 -7.56 16.13 3.70
N ASP A 166 -7.71 17.15 4.56
CA ASP A 166 -6.99 17.27 5.83
C ASP A 166 -7.99 17.39 6.96
N LYS A 167 -8.00 16.40 7.86
CA LYS A 167 -8.95 16.26 8.97
C LYS A 167 -10.42 16.37 8.55
N GLY A 168 -10.74 15.77 7.41
CA GLY A 168 -12.08 15.77 6.84
C GLY A 168 -12.48 17.04 6.11
N VAL A 169 -11.55 17.98 5.92
CA VAL A 169 -11.76 19.20 5.13
C VAL A 169 -11.09 19.03 3.77
N GLN A 170 -11.87 19.18 2.70
CA GLN A 170 -11.35 19.15 1.34
C GLN A 170 -10.38 20.31 1.12
N THR A 171 -9.17 20.02 0.64
CA THR A 171 -8.10 21.00 0.42
C THR A 171 -7.75 21.21 -1.04
N THR A 172 -8.15 20.29 -1.92
CA THR A 172 -7.91 20.38 -3.37
C THR A 172 -9.18 20.52 -4.17
N VAL A 173 -9.05 20.98 -5.40
CA VAL A 173 -10.19 21.17 -6.34
C VAL A 173 -10.23 20.10 -7.43
N GLY A 174 -9.41 19.07 -7.37
CA GLY A 174 -9.37 18.01 -8.38
C GLY A 174 -8.67 16.76 -7.91
N GLY A 175 -8.73 15.76 -8.77
CA GLY A 175 -8.14 14.46 -8.51
C GLY A 175 -6.61 14.51 -8.37
N TRP A 176 -6.08 13.61 -7.57
CA TRP A 176 -4.65 13.47 -7.34
C TRP A 176 -4.25 11.99 -7.31
N TYR A 177 -3.00 11.75 -7.64
CA TYR A 177 -2.43 10.41 -7.70
C TYR A 177 -0.99 10.46 -7.17
N ASN A 178 -0.74 9.77 -6.09
CA ASN A 178 0.60 9.56 -5.57
C ASN A 178 0.65 8.24 -4.81
N MET A 179 0.93 7.16 -5.52
CA MET A 179 0.98 5.81 -4.92
C MET A 179 2.07 5.68 -3.86
N SER A 180 3.08 6.55 -3.87
CA SER A 180 4.07 6.61 -2.79
C SER A 180 3.54 7.17 -1.48
N ALA A 181 2.36 7.82 -1.51
CA ALA A 181 1.66 8.30 -0.31
C ALA A 181 0.63 7.29 0.22
N GLN A 182 0.67 6.04 -0.24
CA GLN A 182 -0.18 4.99 0.28
C GLN A 182 0.21 4.66 1.72
N ASP A 183 -0.77 4.66 2.61
CA ASP A 183 -0.60 4.29 4.01
C ASP A 183 -0.42 2.77 4.18
N VAL A 184 -0.20 2.36 5.43
CA VAL A 184 -0.27 0.94 5.82
C VAL A 184 -1.73 0.50 5.75
N VAL A 185 -2.15 0.01 4.60
CA VAL A 185 -3.54 -0.47 4.38
C VAL A 185 -3.67 -1.96 4.68
N PRO A 186 -4.88 -2.45 5.03
CA PRO A 186 -5.11 -3.87 5.33
C PRO A 186 -5.00 -4.78 4.08
N THR A 187 -4.57 -4.29 2.94
CA THR A 187 -4.37 -5.01 1.68
C THR A 187 -5.58 -5.85 1.28
N TYR A 188 -6.76 -5.22 1.36
CA TYR A 188 -8.05 -5.86 1.01
C TYR A 188 -8.35 -7.14 1.80
N ARG A 189 -7.80 -7.24 3.02
CA ARG A 189 -7.89 -8.43 3.87
C ARG A 189 -8.55 -8.12 5.18
N TRP A 190 -9.78 -7.72 5.07
CA TRP A 190 -10.70 -7.71 6.17
C TRP A 190 -11.36 -9.09 6.27
N LEU A 191 -10.96 -9.86 7.25
CA LEU A 191 -11.63 -11.11 7.58
C LEU A 191 -12.84 -10.77 8.43
N ILE A 192 -14.04 -11.01 7.90
CA ILE A 192 -15.30 -10.63 8.56
C ILE A 192 -16.00 -11.87 9.08
N TYR A 193 -16.15 -11.94 10.39
CA TYR A 193 -16.78 -13.05 11.10
C TYR A 193 -17.94 -12.57 11.96
N GLU A 194 -18.86 -13.48 12.30
CA GLU A 194 -19.81 -13.26 13.38
C GLU A 194 -19.05 -13.02 14.68
N ALA A 195 -19.45 -11.99 15.45
CA ALA A 195 -18.70 -11.50 16.59
C ALA A 195 -18.35 -12.60 17.60
N GLY A 196 -17.05 -12.71 17.90
CA GLY A 196 -16.50 -13.68 18.83
C GLY A 196 -16.48 -15.13 18.32
N THR A 197 -16.66 -15.35 17.04
CA THR A 197 -16.65 -16.67 16.42
C THR A 197 -15.69 -16.74 15.22
N THR A 198 -15.60 -17.91 14.58
CA THR A 198 -14.92 -18.10 13.29
C THR A 198 -15.93 -18.29 12.14
N THR A 199 -17.22 -18.11 12.42
CA THR A 199 -18.28 -18.20 11.40
C THR A 199 -18.19 -16.96 10.51
N VAL A 200 -18.11 -17.16 9.20
CA VAL A 200 -18.02 -16.07 8.22
C VAL A 200 -19.30 -15.25 8.24
N ASN A 201 -19.18 -13.95 8.41
CA ASN A 201 -20.28 -13.01 8.22
C ASN A 201 -20.44 -12.69 6.73
N ASN A 202 -21.65 -12.80 6.21
CA ASN A 202 -21.96 -12.60 4.80
C ASN A 202 -22.68 -11.29 4.51
N LEU A 203 -23.00 -10.51 5.52
CA LEU A 203 -23.89 -9.35 5.41
C LEU A 203 -23.13 -8.02 5.49
N LEU A 204 -22.22 -7.90 6.45
CA LEU A 204 -21.37 -6.72 6.57
C LEU A 204 -20.28 -6.74 5.50
N LYS A 205 -20.03 -5.61 4.88
CA LYS A 205 -18.98 -5.43 3.88
C LYS A 205 -17.98 -4.36 4.34
N ALA A 206 -16.74 -4.55 3.98
CA ALA A 206 -15.70 -3.54 4.08
C ALA A 206 -15.15 -3.25 2.69
N SER A 207 -14.82 -2.00 2.41
CA SER A 207 -14.19 -1.54 1.17
C SER A 207 -13.45 -0.25 1.41
N PHE A 208 -12.51 0.09 0.54
CA PHE A 208 -12.04 1.47 0.44
C PHE A 208 -13.07 2.31 -0.32
N THR A 209 -13.16 3.57 0.02
CA THR A 209 -14.04 4.52 -0.67
C THR A 209 -13.34 5.86 -0.87
N HIS A 210 -13.67 6.53 -1.98
CA HIS A 210 -13.26 7.89 -2.30
C HIS A 210 -14.38 8.92 -2.05
N GLU A 211 -15.52 8.50 -1.48
CA GLU A 211 -16.64 9.42 -1.17
C GLU A 211 -16.26 10.53 -0.19
N ASP A 212 -15.34 10.20 0.72
CA ASP A 212 -14.86 11.11 1.75
C ASP A 212 -13.57 10.54 2.35
N ALA A 213 -12.76 11.37 2.99
CA ALA A 213 -11.57 10.95 3.70
C ALA A 213 -11.29 11.83 4.92
N TYR A 214 -10.60 11.30 5.90
CA TYR A 214 -10.12 12.09 7.04
C TYR A 214 -8.81 12.80 6.67
N VAL A 215 -7.82 12.04 6.18
CA VAL A 215 -6.58 12.57 5.59
C VAL A 215 -6.28 11.76 4.34
N GLY A 216 -5.93 12.43 3.24
CA GLY A 216 -5.68 11.78 1.96
C GLY A 216 -6.90 11.78 1.05
N GLY A 217 -7.05 10.78 0.20
CA GLY A 217 -8.12 10.71 -0.80
C GLY A 217 -9.09 9.56 -0.63
N SER A 218 -8.91 8.72 0.39
CA SER A 218 -9.75 7.55 0.63
C SER A 218 -9.83 7.23 2.12
N CYS A 219 -10.81 6.40 2.48
CA CYS A 219 -10.96 5.85 3.81
C CYS A 219 -11.58 4.45 3.76
N LEU A 220 -11.64 3.76 4.89
CA LEU A 220 -12.32 2.48 5.02
C LEU A 220 -13.83 2.71 5.23
N LYS A 221 -14.65 2.06 4.40
CA LYS A 221 -16.12 2.03 4.54
C LYS A 221 -16.58 0.69 5.09
N LEU A 222 -17.40 0.73 6.12
CA LEU A 222 -18.09 -0.42 6.69
C LEU A 222 -19.59 -0.26 6.40
N ASN A 223 -20.16 -1.20 5.64
CA ASN A 223 -21.53 -1.09 5.18
C ASN A 223 -22.30 -2.42 5.27
N GLY A 224 -23.49 -2.36 5.79
CA GLY A 224 -24.39 -3.52 5.89
C GLY A 224 -24.79 -3.86 7.33
N PRO A 225 -25.69 -4.84 7.49
CA PRO A 225 -26.16 -5.25 8.81
C PRO A 225 -25.14 -6.16 9.53
N ALA A 226 -24.95 -5.88 10.80
CA ALA A 226 -24.20 -6.69 11.77
C ALA A 226 -25.15 -7.07 12.90
N VAL A 227 -25.99 -8.06 12.64
CA VAL A 227 -27.08 -8.50 13.53
C VAL A 227 -26.59 -9.35 14.70
N GLY A 228 -27.46 -9.59 15.67
CA GLY A 228 -27.17 -10.42 16.85
C GLY A 228 -26.06 -9.81 17.71
N ASN A 229 -25.00 -10.55 17.93
CA ASN A 229 -23.83 -10.07 18.70
C ASN A 229 -22.93 -9.12 17.91
N GLY A 230 -23.21 -8.91 16.62
CA GLY A 230 -22.43 -8.08 15.71
C GLY A 230 -21.49 -8.86 14.81
N ALA A 231 -20.59 -8.14 14.15
CA ALA A 231 -19.57 -8.70 13.28
C ALA A 231 -18.17 -8.17 13.65
N ASP A 232 -17.18 -9.04 13.57
CA ASP A 232 -15.77 -8.73 13.78
C ASP A 232 -15.06 -8.56 12.43
N VAL A 233 -14.58 -7.37 12.16
CA VAL A 233 -13.79 -7.02 10.98
C VAL A 233 -12.33 -6.99 11.38
N VAL A 234 -11.60 -8.06 11.12
CA VAL A 234 -10.17 -8.18 11.46
C VAL A 234 -9.35 -7.62 10.31
N LEU A 235 -8.59 -6.56 10.56
CA LEU A 235 -7.86 -5.82 9.53
C LEU A 235 -6.37 -6.13 9.48
N TYR A 236 -5.71 -6.12 10.63
CA TYR A 236 -4.25 -6.23 10.69
C TYR A 236 -3.80 -7.40 11.56
N LYS A 237 -2.75 -8.08 11.09
CA LYS A 237 -1.88 -8.89 11.92
C LYS A 237 -0.79 -7.97 12.46
N THR A 238 -0.60 -7.98 13.77
CA THR A 238 0.35 -7.08 14.43
C THR A 238 1.28 -7.82 15.38
N GLY A 239 2.30 -7.13 15.81
CA GLY A 239 3.26 -7.63 16.79
C GLY A 239 3.67 -6.55 17.77
N ILE A 240 2.71 -5.68 18.15
CA ILE A 240 2.97 -4.49 18.96
C ILE A 240 3.05 -4.87 20.44
N SER A 241 4.17 -4.57 21.09
CA SER A 241 4.30 -4.69 22.53
C SER A 241 3.58 -3.54 23.22
N ALA A 242 2.50 -3.85 23.95
CA ALA A 242 1.74 -2.84 24.65
C ALA A 242 2.43 -2.42 25.97
N THR A 243 2.37 -1.15 26.26
CA THR A 243 2.87 -0.51 27.49
C THR A 243 1.73 0.13 28.28
N ALA A 244 2.03 0.66 29.44
CA ALA A 244 1.05 1.44 30.22
C ALA A 244 0.61 2.74 29.53
N GLN A 245 1.33 3.18 28.50
CA GLN A 245 1.05 4.37 27.72
C GLN A 245 0.35 4.06 26.39
N THR A 246 0.11 2.77 26.08
CA THR A 246 -0.51 2.39 24.82
C THR A 246 -1.90 2.98 24.67
N LYS A 247 -2.11 3.65 23.57
CA LYS A 247 -3.37 4.29 23.17
C LYS A 247 -3.68 3.99 21.73
N ALA A 248 -4.96 4.08 21.39
CA ALA A 248 -5.41 4.13 20.00
C ALA A 248 -6.18 5.43 19.75
N LYS A 249 -6.04 5.99 18.53
CA LYS A 249 -6.86 7.10 18.04
C LYS A 249 -7.56 6.67 16.77
N ILE A 250 -8.84 6.93 16.73
CA ILE A 250 -9.69 6.54 15.62
C ILE A 250 -10.48 7.76 15.14
N ALA A 251 -10.41 8.09 13.85
CA ALA A 251 -11.33 9.04 13.24
C ALA A 251 -12.46 8.27 12.56
N VAL A 252 -13.70 8.64 12.87
CA VAL A 252 -14.90 7.95 12.41
C VAL A 252 -15.99 8.96 12.06
N LYS A 253 -16.83 8.57 11.07
CA LYS A 253 -18.00 9.33 10.63
C LYS A 253 -19.12 8.36 10.28
N ALA A 254 -20.34 8.62 10.72
CA ALA A 254 -21.53 7.91 10.27
C ALA A 254 -22.13 8.62 9.07
N LEU A 255 -22.38 7.88 7.99
CA LEU A 255 -23.17 8.39 6.85
C LEU A 255 -24.65 8.18 7.10
N SER A 256 -25.02 7.06 7.72
CA SER A 256 -26.38 6.71 8.15
C SER A 256 -26.33 5.47 9.04
N GLY A 257 -27.50 5.04 9.54
CA GLY A 257 -27.61 3.84 10.36
C GLY A 257 -27.49 4.13 11.86
N ASP A 258 -27.49 3.04 12.62
CA ASP A 258 -27.50 3.03 14.09
C ASP A 258 -26.34 2.17 14.67
N ALA A 259 -25.32 1.94 13.86
CA ALA A 259 -24.26 1.03 14.25
C ALA A 259 -23.44 1.53 15.44
N GLU A 260 -23.19 0.63 16.36
CA GLU A 260 -22.14 0.75 17.37
C GLU A 260 -20.82 0.23 16.79
N LEU A 261 -19.74 0.98 17.05
CA LEU A 261 -18.39 0.60 16.64
C LEU A 261 -17.49 0.47 17.86
N SER A 262 -16.70 -0.57 17.90
CA SER A 262 -15.65 -0.73 18.90
C SER A 262 -14.33 -1.10 18.22
N LEU A 263 -13.22 -0.60 18.74
CA LEU A 263 -11.92 -1.13 18.41
C LEU A 263 -11.82 -2.56 18.92
N LEU A 264 -11.46 -3.50 18.06
CA LEU A 264 -11.27 -4.91 18.37
C LEU A 264 -9.78 -5.23 18.41
N VAL A 265 -9.30 -5.75 19.52
CA VAL A 265 -7.88 -6.06 19.73
C VAL A 265 -7.73 -7.48 20.24
N ARG A 266 -6.84 -8.27 19.63
CA ARG A 266 -6.37 -9.52 20.20
C ARG A 266 -5.04 -9.31 20.89
N ALA A 267 -4.97 -9.59 22.18
CA ALA A 267 -3.75 -9.52 22.96
C ALA A 267 -3.54 -10.79 23.79
N GLY A 268 -2.47 -11.52 23.51
CA GLY A 268 -2.34 -12.90 23.93
C GLY A 268 -3.45 -13.75 23.25
N ASN A 269 -4.13 -14.59 24.01
CA ASN A 269 -5.21 -15.43 23.46
C ASN A 269 -6.61 -14.80 23.60
N GLU A 270 -6.72 -13.55 24.02
CA GLU A 270 -7.98 -12.91 24.35
C GLU A 270 -8.33 -11.80 23.37
N TRP A 271 -9.60 -11.74 22.97
CA TRP A 271 -10.16 -10.61 22.28
C TRP A 271 -10.76 -9.60 23.27
N LYS A 272 -10.45 -8.33 23.07
CA LYS A 272 -11.02 -7.21 23.82
C LYS A 272 -11.62 -6.18 22.87
N THR A 273 -12.63 -5.48 23.35
CA THR A 273 -13.29 -4.40 22.62
C THR A 273 -13.28 -3.13 23.42
N TYR A 274 -13.08 -1.99 22.75
CA TYR A 274 -13.08 -0.67 23.33
C TYR A 274 -14.07 0.18 22.53
N ALA A 275 -15.14 0.64 23.19
CA ALA A 275 -16.21 1.39 22.53
C ALA A 275 -15.70 2.71 21.94
N ILE A 276 -16.08 3.01 20.71
CA ILE A 276 -15.75 4.25 20.02
C ILE A 276 -16.98 5.15 20.09
N ASN A 277 -16.90 6.20 20.89
CA ASN A 277 -17.97 7.18 21.09
C ASN A 277 -17.38 8.58 21.26
N PRO A 278 -18.03 9.63 20.75
CA PRO A 278 -19.27 9.58 19.95
C PRO A 278 -19.00 9.29 18.47
N ILE A 279 -20.01 8.72 17.79
CA ILE A 279 -20.03 8.61 16.32
C ILE A 279 -21.15 9.50 15.81
N GLY A 280 -20.83 10.50 15.02
CA GLY A 280 -21.77 11.45 14.44
C GLY A 280 -21.67 11.53 12.93
N SER A 281 -22.51 12.39 12.30
CA SER A 281 -22.51 12.65 10.87
C SER A 281 -21.31 13.50 10.38
N SER A 282 -20.50 13.99 11.29
CA SER A 282 -19.23 14.67 11.02
C SER A 282 -18.07 13.84 11.51
N TRP A 283 -16.88 14.02 10.94
CA TRP A 283 -15.67 13.39 11.44
C TRP A 283 -15.41 13.72 12.91
N SER A 284 -15.17 12.71 13.70
CA SER A 284 -14.75 12.81 15.09
C SER A 284 -13.55 11.91 15.34
N GLU A 285 -12.56 12.42 16.08
CA GLU A 285 -11.43 11.62 16.54
C GLU A 285 -11.65 11.20 17.98
N VAL A 286 -11.58 9.91 18.25
CA VAL A 286 -11.75 9.31 19.57
C VAL A 286 -10.43 8.70 20.01
N GLU A 287 -9.96 9.06 21.21
CA GLU A 287 -8.78 8.43 21.84
C GLU A 287 -9.25 7.35 22.83
N LEU A 288 -8.68 6.17 22.71
CA LEU A 288 -8.93 5.02 23.57
C LEU A 288 -7.66 4.68 24.35
N ASN A 289 -7.83 4.43 25.63
CA ASN A 289 -6.75 3.96 26.49
C ASN A 289 -6.68 2.43 26.47
N LEU A 290 -5.52 1.88 26.13
CA LEU A 290 -5.27 0.45 26.06
C LEU A 290 -4.27 0.00 27.16
N ASN A 291 -4.14 0.74 28.26
CA ASN A 291 -3.18 0.46 29.33
C ASN A 291 -3.41 -0.88 30.01
N ASP A 292 -4.63 -1.41 29.97
CA ASP A 292 -4.98 -2.75 30.47
C ASP A 292 -4.36 -3.89 29.66
N LEU A 293 -3.73 -3.58 28.52
CA LEU A 293 -2.94 -4.50 27.69
C LEU A 293 -1.46 -4.46 28.04
N ALA A 294 -1.01 -3.62 28.97
CA ALA A 294 0.41 -3.46 29.32
C ALA A 294 1.10 -4.80 29.57
N GLY A 295 2.26 -5.00 28.95
CA GLY A 295 3.05 -6.23 29.02
C GLY A 295 2.55 -7.36 28.09
N LYS A 296 1.44 -7.16 27.38
CA LYS A 296 0.94 -8.11 26.38
C LYS A 296 1.39 -7.68 24.97
N LYS A 297 1.41 -8.66 24.06
CA LYS A 297 1.59 -8.41 22.63
C LYS A 297 0.22 -8.29 21.96
N ILE A 298 0.00 -7.18 21.26
CA ILE A 298 -1.17 -7.01 20.39
C ILE A 298 -0.90 -7.74 19.08
N GLU A 299 -1.69 -8.78 18.78
CA GLU A 299 -1.48 -9.68 17.66
C GLU A 299 -2.41 -9.41 16.48
N ARG A 300 -3.60 -8.87 16.76
CA ARG A 300 -4.60 -8.52 15.75
C ARG A 300 -5.31 -7.23 16.12
N ILE A 301 -5.64 -6.44 15.11
CA ILE A 301 -6.43 -5.22 15.27
C ILE A 301 -7.52 -5.17 14.19
N GLY A 302 -8.68 -4.69 14.58
CA GLY A 302 -9.81 -4.48 13.71
C GLY A 302 -10.94 -3.74 14.39
N PHE A 303 -12.16 -3.98 13.96
CA PHE A 303 -13.34 -3.35 14.52
C PHE A 303 -14.44 -4.38 14.79
N ARG A 304 -15.20 -4.20 15.85
CA ARG A 304 -16.48 -4.86 16.08
C ARG A 304 -17.59 -3.89 15.75
N VAL A 305 -18.52 -4.34 14.93
CA VAL A 305 -19.70 -3.59 14.49
C VAL A 305 -20.95 -4.26 15.02
N LYS A 306 -21.92 -3.50 15.54
CA LYS A 306 -23.27 -3.96 15.86
C LYS A 306 -24.29 -3.02 15.23
N GLY A 307 -25.48 -3.57 14.87
CA GLY A 307 -26.53 -2.80 14.22
C GLY A 307 -26.37 -2.71 12.71
N THR A 308 -26.88 -1.65 12.10
CA THR A 308 -26.77 -1.43 10.66
C THR A 308 -25.74 -0.37 10.37
N ALA A 309 -24.63 -0.78 9.78
CA ALA A 309 -23.50 0.11 9.51
C ALA A 309 -23.64 0.80 8.14
N ASN A 310 -23.30 2.07 8.13
CA ASN A 310 -22.84 2.85 6.99
C ASN A 310 -21.88 3.90 7.55
N LEU A 311 -20.67 3.41 7.87
CA LEU A 311 -19.65 4.11 8.61
C LEU A 311 -18.40 4.31 7.75
N LEU A 312 -17.72 5.42 7.96
CA LEU A 312 -16.39 5.69 7.45
C LEU A 312 -15.39 5.70 8.62
N VAL A 313 -14.29 4.99 8.43
CA VAL A 313 -13.14 5.03 9.34
C VAL A 313 -11.97 5.64 8.57
N GLY A 314 -11.57 6.83 8.97
CA GLY A 314 -10.58 7.65 8.25
C GLY A 314 -9.23 7.70 8.95
N LYS A 315 -9.10 7.08 10.14
CA LYS A 315 -7.82 6.99 10.86
C LYS A 315 -7.86 5.84 11.85
N LEU A 316 -6.75 5.15 11.94
CA LEU A 316 -6.42 4.23 13.02
C LEU A 316 -4.95 4.44 13.39
N GLU A 317 -4.71 4.92 14.57
CA GLU A 317 -3.37 5.08 15.14
C GLU A 317 -3.25 4.20 16.39
N VAL A 318 -2.14 3.47 16.52
CA VAL A 318 -1.75 2.81 17.76
C VAL A 318 -0.37 3.30 18.15
N ASN A 319 -0.24 3.87 19.35
CA ASN A 319 1.01 4.41 19.83
C ASN A 319 1.25 4.07 21.31
N ASN A 320 2.52 4.09 21.72
CA ASN A 320 2.98 3.85 23.08
C ASN A 320 3.39 5.16 23.81
N GLY A 321 2.95 6.32 23.29
CA GLY A 321 3.35 7.62 23.82
C GLY A 321 4.78 8.03 23.44
N GLU A 322 5.45 7.27 22.59
CA GLU A 322 6.80 7.58 22.12
C GLU A 322 6.76 8.69 21.06
N THR A 323 7.81 9.52 21.04
CA THR A 323 8.05 10.44 19.94
C THR A 323 9.00 9.78 18.95
N ILE A 324 8.52 9.51 17.75
CA ILE A 324 9.34 8.95 16.67
C ILE A 324 10.03 10.10 15.97
N GLN A 325 11.37 10.07 15.93
CA GLN A 325 12.18 11.03 15.17
C GLN A 325 12.67 10.33 13.90
N PRO A 326 12.26 10.79 12.70
CA PRO A 326 12.77 10.23 11.45
C PRO A 326 14.22 10.66 11.25
N ALA A 327 15.02 9.85 10.55
CA ALA A 327 16.37 10.26 10.16
C ALA A 327 16.33 11.55 9.34
N SER A 328 17.25 12.45 9.59
CA SER A 328 17.36 13.71 8.84
C SER A 328 17.90 13.47 7.43
N ILE A 329 17.59 14.39 6.53
CA ILE A 329 18.25 14.42 5.24
C ILE A 329 19.73 14.79 5.48
N LYS A 330 20.61 13.90 5.10
CA LYS A 330 22.05 14.09 5.22
C LYS A 330 22.57 15.01 4.13
N GLU A 331 22.15 14.73 2.91
CA GLU A 331 22.58 15.48 1.74
C GLU A 331 21.48 15.46 0.68
N PHE A 332 21.16 16.61 0.11
CA PHE A 332 20.38 16.72 -1.09
C PHE A 332 21.33 16.67 -2.28
N VAL A 333 21.57 15.46 -2.78
CA VAL A 333 22.68 15.16 -3.69
C VAL A 333 22.51 15.85 -5.04
N SER A 334 21.32 15.74 -5.66
CA SER A 334 21.09 16.32 -6.97
C SER A 334 19.65 16.73 -7.24
N ALA A 335 19.49 17.70 -8.11
CA ALA A 335 18.26 18.13 -8.74
C ALA A 335 18.50 18.28 -10.23
N GLU A 336 18.20 17.23 -11.00
CA GLU A 336 18.47 17.12 -12.42
C GLU A 336 17.25 17.53 -13.24
N SER A 337 17.44 18.38 -14.23
CA SER A 337 16.39 18.69 -15.21
C SER A 337 16.24 17.54 -16.18
N VAL A 338 15.06 16.92 -16.22
CA VAL A 338 14.71 15.86 -17.18
C VAL A 338 13.87 16.37 -18.35
N SER A 339 13.18 17.49 -18.17
CA SER A 339 12.54 18.25 -19.24
C SER A 339 12.32 19.70 -18.83
N GLU A 340 12.35 20.59 -19.81
CA GLU A 340 12.13 22.01 -19.62
C GLU A 340 11.24 22.57 -20.73
N THR A 341 10.36 23.48 -20.35
CA THR A 341 9.67 24.38 -21.29
C THR A 341 10.10 25.82 -21.00
N ASP A 342 9.62 26.83 -21.72
CA ASP A 342 9.96 28.21 -21.43
C ASP A 342 9.60 28.66 -20.01
N ASN A 343 8.58 28.04 -19.41
CA ASN A 343 7.98 28.47 -18.15
C ASN A 343 8.04 27.45 -17.01
N ASP A 344 8.45 26.21 -17.28
CA ASP A 344 8.51 25.15 -16.26
C ASP A 344 9.74 24.26 -16.40
N VAL A 345 9.96 23.45 -15.38
CA VAL A 345 10.99 22.42 -15.33
C VAL A 345 10.46 21.19 -14.63
N THR A 346 10.81 20.02 -15.15
CA THR A 346 10.61 18.74 -14.47
C THR A 346 11.94 18.27 -13.93
N LEU A 347 12.00 18.01 -12.62
CA LEU A 347 13.23 17.68 -11.92
C LEU A 347 13.21 16.24 -11.44
N LYS A 348 14.32 15.52 -11.63
CA LYS A 348 14.66 14.32 -10.90
C LYS A 348 15.48 14.70 -9.68
N LEU A 349 15.02 14.33 -8.52
CA LEU A 349 15.62 14.68 -7.24
C LEU A 349 16.20 13.42 -6.60
N TYR A 350 17.35 13.55 -5.94
CA TYR A 350 18.00 12.50 -5.20
C TYR A 350 18.65 13.02 -3.92
N TRP A 351 18.47 12.29 -2.81
CA TRP A 351 19.02 12.65 -1.52
C TRP A 351 19.47 11.41 -0.74
N THR A 352 20.23 11.63 0.32
CA THR A 352 20.62 10.61 1.30
C THR A 352 20.11 11.01 2.68
N VAL A 353 19.96 10.02 3.56
CA VAL A 353 19.56 10.23 4.95
C VAL A 353 20.70 9.90 5.91
N ASP A 354 20.65 10.46 7.11
CA ASP A 354 21.57 10.10 8.17
C ASP A 354 21.34 8.65 8.60
N GLY A 355 22.45 7.93 8.86
CA GLY A 355 22.44 6.63 9.49
C GLY A 355 22.90 5.52 8.58
N GLN A 356 22.01 4.78 7.93
CA GLN A 356 22.38 3.52 7.33
C GLN A 356 23.04 3.65 5.97
N VAL A 357 24.13 2.93 5.81
CA VAL A 357 24.81 2.76 4.52
C VAL A 357 25.01 1.26 4.28
N ASP A 358 24.93 0.85 3.02
CA ASP A 358 25.24 -0.52 2.64
C ASP A 358 26.76 -0.79 2.67
N GLU A 359 27.16 -2.01 2.35
CA GLU A 359 28.57 -2.42 2.31
C GLU A 359 29.42 -1.64 1.28
N TYR A 360 28.76 -0.94 0.35
CA TYR A 360 29.42 -0.07 -0.64
C TYR A 360 29.39 1.42 -0.24
N GLY A 361 28.95 1.74 0.97
CA GLY A 361 28.86 3.11 1.45
C GLY A 361 27.68 3.92 0.90
N ARG A 362 26.67 3.28 0.27
CA ARG A 362 25.49 3.95 -0.26
C ARG A 362 24.42 4.06 0.83
N SER A 363 23.88 5.26 1.00
CA SER A 363 22.75 5.46 1.90
C SER A 363 21.45 4.97 1.24
N PHE A 364 20.59 4.37 2.04
CA PHE A 364 19.27 3.93 1.58
C PHE A 364 18.21 4.16 2.66
N ASN A 365 16.96 4.25 2.23
CA ASN A 365 15.84 4.49 3.12
C ASN A 365 15.30 3.17 3.67
N ASP A 366 15.99 2.57 4.59
CA ASP A 366 15.46 1.46 5.38
C ASP A 366 15.27 1.83 6.86
N ASP A 367 15.38 3.11 7.19
CA ASP A 367 15.01 3.59 8.50
C ASP A 367 13.52 3.35 8.72
N ASN A 368 13.23 2.41 9.61
CA ASN A 368 11.88 2.02 9.97
C ASN A 368 11.10 3.12 10.72
N LYS A 369 11.68 4.30 10.89
CA LYS A 369 11.05 5.49 11.47
C LYS A 369 10.60 6.50 10.42
N ILE A 370 10.98 6.33 9.16
CA ILE A 370 10.54 7.18 8.06
C ILE A 370 9.32 6.55 7.40
N ASP A 371 8.23 7.31 7.29
CA ASP A 371 7.06 6.97 6.52
C ASP A 371 7.24 7.39 5.06
N HIS A 372 7.51 8.66 4.84
CA HIS A 372 7.73 9.23 3.52
C HIS A 372 8.63 10.47 3.57
N PHE A 373 8.96 10.97 2.40
CA PHE A 373 9.60 12.26 2.20
C PHE A 373 8.61 13.23 1.58
N GLU A 374 8.64 14.47 2.02
CA GLU A 374 7.89 15.57 1.43
C GLU A 374 8.84 16.47 0.65
N ILE A 375 8.40 16.85 -0.55
CA ILE A 375 9.15 17.70 -1.47
C ILE A 375 8.52 19.08 -1.51
N PHE A 376 9.33 20.10 -1.44
CA PHE A 376 8.88 21.49 -1.41
C PHE A 376 9.53 22.32 -2.50
N MET A 377 8.83 23.36 -2.93
CA MET A 377 9.44 24.51 -3.60
C MET A 377 9.25 25.76 -2.74
N LYS A 378 10.16 26.72 -2.86
CA LYS A 378 10.00 28.03 -2.22
C LYS A 378 9.24 28.96 -3.14
N LYS A 379 8.07 29.42 -2.69
CA LYS A 379 7.25 30.40 -3.40
C LYS A 379 6.99 31.60 -2.47
N ASN A 380 7.41 32.79 -2.87
CA ASN A 380 7.28 34.02 -2.06
C ASN A 380 7.86 33.86 -0.63
N GLY A 381 8.98 33.16 -0.49
CA GLY A 381 9.62 32.91 0.79
C GLY A 381 8.99 31.80 1.65
N GLN A 382 7.88 31.19 1.20
CA GLN A 382 7.19 30.11 1.91
C GLN A 382 7.48 28.77 1.24
N ALA A 383 7.58 27.70 2.05
CA ALA A 383 7.66 26.34 1.58
C ALA A 383 6.25 25.87 1.14
N VAL A 384 6.16 25.47 -0.13
CA VAL A 384 4.93 24.88 -0.70
C VAL A 384 5.24 23.45 -1.06
N GLU A 385 4.48 22.51 -0.55
CA GLU A 385 4.64 21.09 -0.86
C GLU A 385 4.25 20.85 -2.33
N VAL A 386 5.11 20.14 -3.07
CA VAL A 386 4.93 19.84 -4.49
C VAL A 386 5.02 18.34 -4.80
N GLY A 387 5.27 17.51 -3.82
CA GLY A 387 5.30 16.06 -4.00
C GLY A 387 5.64 15.29 -2.73
N ARG A 388 5.40 14.00 -2.78
CA ARG A 388 5.75 13.02 -1.74
C ARG A 388 6.30 11.75 -2.37
N THR A 389 7.15 11.05 -1.63
CA THR A 389 7.65 9.73 -2.05
C THR A 389 8.12 8.94 -0.84
N SER A 390 7.96 7.62 -0.88
CA SER A 390 8.57 6.71 0.08
C SER A 390 10.02 6.34 -0.27
N GLN A 391 10.51 6.83 -1.40
CA GLN A 391 11.87 6.54 -1.90
C GLN A 391 12.79 7.74 -1.67
N TRP A 392 14.10 7.53 -1.71
CA TRP A 392 15.12 8.58 -1.61
C TRP A 392 15.38 9.34 -2.93
N ALA A 393 14.55 9.11 -3.92
CA ALA A 393 14.55 9.80 -5.20
C ALA A 393 13.14 9.94 -5.72
N THR A 394 12.88 11.00 -6.48
CA THR A 394 11.59 11.22 -7.12
C THR A 394 11.71 12.11 -8.35
N ILE A 395 10.64 12.16 -9.14
CA ILE A 395 10.47 13.14 -10.21
C ILE A 395 9.33 14.06 -9.82
N VAL A 396 9.58 15.36 -9.88
CA VAL A 396 8.56 16.39 -9.69
C VAL A 396 8.40 17.16 -10.98
N SER A 397 7.21 17.10 -11.56
CA SER A 397 6.92 17.65 -12.88
C SER A 397 6.37 19.06 -12.81
N HIS A 398 6.61 19.83 -13.89
CA HIS A 398 6.00 21.14 -14.16
C HIS A 398 6.16 22.18 -13.04
N LEU A 399 7.32 22.20 -12.39
CA LEU A 399 7.64 23.26 -11.45
C LEU A 399 7.83 24.59 -12.19
N PRO A 400 7.17 25.68 -11.77
CA PRO A 400 7.23 26.97 -12.49
C PRO A 400 8.63 27.58 -12.36
N LEU A 401 9.37 27.64 -13.47
CA LEU A 401 10.71 28.21 -13.54
C LEU A 401 10.94 28.81 -14.93
N SER A 402 11.04 30.12 -15.02
CA SER A 402 11.31 30.83 -16.27
C SER A 402 12.80 30.97 -16.53
N ALA A 403 13.17 31.20 -17.79
CA ALA A 403 14.56 31.37 -18.20
C ALA A 403 15.27 32.48 -17.38
N GLY A 404 16.48 32.19 -16.93
CA GLY A 404 17.30 33.10 -16.13
C GLY A 404 16.89 33.26 -14.67
N GLN A 405 15.85 32.52 -14.23
CA GLN A 405 15.43 32.48 -12.84
C GLN A 405 16.02 31.28 -12.10
N SER A 406 16.04 31.36 -10.78
CA SER A 406 16.39 30.28 -9.89
C SER A 406 15.21 29.97 -8.96
N MET A 407 15.14 28.72 -8.49
CA MET A 407 14.16 28.21 -7.55
C MET A 407 14.88 27.40 -6.46
N GLU A 408 14.38 27.47 -5.25
CA GLU A 408 14.81 26.56 -4.19
C GLU A 408 13.82 25.37 -4.11
N VAL A 409 14.36 24.16 -4.20
CA VAL A 409 13.65 22.90 -3.97
C VAL A 409 14.15 22.29 -2.68
N GLY A 410 13.25 21.76 -1.86
CA GLY A 410 13.58 21.25 -0.55
C GLY A 410 13.04 19.84 -0.33
N VAL A 411 13.66 19.10 0.58
CA VAL A 411 13.19 17.77 1.00
C VAL A 411 13.30 17.61 2.50
N ARG A 412 12.32 16.94 3.11
CA ARG A 412 12.37 16.49 4.50
C ARG A 412 11.80 15.09 4.64
N SER A 413 12.21 14.38 5.68
CA SER A 413 11.61 13.11 6.07
C SER A 413 10.47 13.33 7.08
N VAL A 414 9.47 12.45 7.06
CA VAL A 414 8.32 12.43 7.97
C VAL A 414 8.29 11.10 8.70
N SER A 415 8.01 11.14 10.01
CA SER A 415 7.95 9.95 10.87
C SER A 415 6.77 9.04 10.54
N THR A 416 6.92 7.76 10.89
CA THR A 416 5.88 6.73 10.67
C THR A 416 4.60 6.95 11.47
N ASP A 417 4.61 7.83 12.46
CA ASP A 417 3.40 8.27 13.18
C ASP A 417 2.86 9.60 12.65
N LEU A 418 3.46 10.16 11.60
CA LEU A 418 3.13 11.42 10.93
C LEU A 418 3.14 12.65 11.85
N LYS A 419 3.76 12.57 13.03
CA LYS A 419 3.75 13.65 14.04
C LYS A 419 4.98 14.53 14.00
N THR A 420 6.08 14.00 13.52
CA THR A 420 7.36 14.70 13.47
C THR A 420 7.94 14.66 12.06
N ALA A 421 8.71 15.67 11.74
CA ALA A 421 9.43 15.74 10.49
C ALA A 421 10.84 16.30 10.73
N SER A 422 11.79 15.97 9.87
CA SER A 422 13.10 16.60 9.87
C SER A 422 13.02 18.05 9.41
N ASN A 423 14.12 18.77 9.57
CA ASN A 423 14.27 20.07 8.90
C ASN A 423 14.28 19.86 7.37
N ILE A 424 13.79 20.86 6.64
CA ILE A 424 13.87 20.88 5.18
C ILE A 424 15.31 21.23 4.78
N VAL A 425 15.90 20.37 3.96
CA VAL A 425 17.19 20.64 3.31
C VAL A 425 16.92 21.18 1.91
N TRP A 426 17.43 22.37 1.62
CA TRP A 426 17.17 23.11 0.40
C TRP A 426 18.31 23.02 -0.60
N ARG A 427 17.97 23.01 -1.89
CA ARG A 427 18.90 23.13 -3.00
C ARG A 427 18.39 24.15 -4.01
N THR A 428 19.27 25.03 -4.50
CA THR A 428 18.93 25.98 -5.54
C THR A 428 19.07 25.32 -6.91
N VAL A 429 18.04 25.46 -7.71
CA VAL A 429 17.98 25.02 -9.12
C VAL A 429 17.92 26.26 -10.00
N GLN A 430 18.75 26.30 -11.03
CA GLN A 430 18.79 27.36 -12.00
C GLN A 430 18.39 26.83 -13.38
N LYS A 431 17.48 27.49 -14.06
CA LYS A 431 17.07 27.06 -15.40
C LYS A 431 18.21 27.16 -16.39
N GLY A 432 18.44 26.15 -17.20
CA GLY A 432 19.54 26.04 -18.15
C GLY A 432 20.89 25.66 -17.52
N ASN A 433 20.97 25.58 -16.19
CA ASN A 433 22.11 25.09 -15.40
C ASN A 433 21.61 24.17 -14.25
N ALA A 434 20.49 23.50 -14.43
CA ALA A 434 20.15 22.37 -13.57
C ALA A 434 21.34 21.42 -13.65
N ASP A 435 21.89 21.07 -12.50
CA ASP A 435 23.13 20.31 -12.41
C ASP A 435 23.19 19.24 -13.50
N GLU A 436 24.20 19.26 -14.35
CA GLU A 436 24.63 18.06 -15.03
C GLU A 436 24.94 17.07 -13.93
N VAL A 437 24.05 16.11 -13.74
CA VAL A 437 24.20 15.17 -12.69
C VAL A 437 25.41 14.34 -12.96
N ILE A 438 26.40 14.54 -12.17
CA ILE A 438 27.35 13.47 -11.90
C ILE A 438 26.56 12.47 -11.04
N ASN A 439 25.93 11.51 -11.71
CA ASN A 439 25.38 10.36 -11.04
C ASN A 439 26.53 9.75 -10.21
N PRO A 440 26.43 9.60 -8.90
CA PRO A 440 27.48 8.93 -8.12
C PRO A 440 27.82 7.53 -8.68
N ALA A 441 26.88 6.88 -9.39
CA ALA A 441 27.14 5.66 -10.15
C ALA A 441 28.02 5.90 -11.40
N ASP A 442 28.03 7.08 -11.99
CA ASP A 442 28.87 7.41 -13.16
C ASP A 442 30.33 7.63 -12.78
N THR A 443 30.62 7.98 -11.54
CA THR A 443 31.99 8.04 -11.04
C THR A 443 32.65 6.65 -10.92
N THR A 444 31.84 5.58 -10.97
CA THR A 444 32.33 4.18 -10.93
C THR A 444 32.31 3.51 -12.29
N GLY A 445 31.75 4.15 -13.33
CA GLY A 445 31.67 3.60 -14.69
C GLY A 445 30.86 2.30 -14.81
N GLN A 446 30.03 1.98 -13.84
CA GLN A 446 29.27 0.72 -13.84
C GLN A 446 27.82 0.95 -13.43
N GLY A 447 26.97 1.04 -14.43
CA GLY A 447 25.52 0.99 -14.27
C GLY A 447 24.81 1.15 -15.61
N PRO A 448 23.72 0.42 -15.88
CA PRO A 448 22.94 0.66 -17.08
C PRO A 448 22.27 2.04 -17.00
N HIS A 449 22.57 2.90 -17.92
CA HIS A 449 21.82 4.14 -18.13
C HIS A 449 20.42 3.78 -18.63
N TYR A 450 19.45 3.72 -17.74
CA TYR A 450 18.06 3.69 -18.16
C TYR A 450 17.63 5.11 -18.49
N GLN A 451 17.75 5.51 -19.76
CA GLN A 451 16.96 6.63 -20.26
C GLN A 451 15.50 6.22 -20.28
N VAL A 452 14.79 6.57 -19.23
CA VAL A 452 13.33 6.48 -19.27
C VAL A 452 12.83 7.58 -20.18
N ASN A 453 12.43 7.21 -21.39
CA ASN A 453 11.89 8.16 -22.35
C ASN A 453 10.43 8.45 -22.01
N PHE A 454 10.21 9.46 -21.18
CA PHE A 454 8.89 9.92 -20.74
C PHE A 454 8.04 10.55 -21.85
N ASN A 455 8.59 10.71 -23.07
CA ASN A 455 7.87 11.28 -24.21
C ASN A 455 6.85 10.33 -24.87
N LYS A 456 6.71 9.09 -24.37
CA LYS A 456 5.64 8.17 -24.78
C LYS A 456 4.59 8.03 -23.69
N ARG A 457 3.97 9.14 -23.31
CA ARG A 457 2.77 9.09 -22.48
C ARG A 457 1.59 8.58 -23.29
N ALA A 458 0.75 7.77 -22.64
CA ALA A 458 -0.49 7.36 -23.24
C ALA A 458 -1.38 8.59 -23.53
N PRO A 459 -2.14 8.61 -24.65
CA PRO A 459 -2.87 9.81 -25.12
C PRO A 459 -3.92 10.39 -24.16
N HIS A 460 -4.19 9.72 -23.07
CA HIS A 460 -5.17 10.10 -22.05
C HIS A 460 -4.56 10.61 -20.74
N GLU A 461 -3.24 10.68 -20.64
CA GLU A 461 -2.59 11.38 -19.54
C GLU A 461 -2.77 12.89 -19.71
N ARG A 462 -3.72 13.45 -18.97
CA ARG A 462 -3.96 14.90 -18.98
C ARG A 462 -2.85 15.57 -18.17
N GLU A 463 -2.15 16.50 -18.82
CA GLU A 463 -0.97 17.21 -18.30
C GLU A 463 -1.29 18.13 -17.10
N ASP A 464 -2.55 18.44 -16.87
CA ASP A 464 -3.02 19.50 -15.99
C ASP A 464 -3.30 19.05 -14.53
N ARG A 465 -2.93 17.81 -14.13
CA ARG A 465 -3.34 17.25 -12.84
C ARG A 465 -2.25 17.04 -11.79
N TYR A 466 -1.05 17.48 -12.05
CA TYR A 466 0.07 17.28 -11.15
C TYR A 466 0.50 18.56 -10.40
N VAL A 467 -0.42 19.51 -10.24
CA VAL A 467 -0.16 20.67 -9.41
C VAL A 467 -0.95 20.54 -8.13
N MET A 468 -0.34 19.96 -7.14
CA MET A 468 -0.59 20.30 -5.75
C MET A 468 0.60 21.00 -5.17
#